data_8f9f8d2fc2c544e338bc92c3f8d10090
#
_entry.id   8f9f8d2fc2c544e338bc92c3f8d10090
#
_cell.length_a   1.000
_cell.length_b   1.000
_cell.length_c   1.000
_cell.angle_alpha   90.00
_cell.angle_beta   90.00
_cell.angle_gamma   90.00
#
_symmetry.space_group_name_H-M   'P 1'
#
loop_
_entity.id
_entity.type
_entity.pdbx_description
1 polymer ?
#
loop_
_entity_poly.entity_id
_entity_poly.type
_entity_poly.pdbx_seq_one_letter_code
_entity_poly.pdbx_strand_id
1 'polypeptide(L)'
;MKIPDSVLEWLLEPIDPSMRYRTLTELLDTPLSAQEVAREYELINDSSAVNNISHKMHPDGYWLRKKSGTNQWVGAGVEYMSASTTHYCLAYLSELGLTKEHPIIKKASDRYLGLQAPDGDWFWHLSCLQGYNIKTFLRFGYREDARLNKSVSLLIESSRFDGGYLCDMHEKRPGSKRPKSCVRGSTKALEAFAELGEDYWNLSACQNLCDYFLNRNGIFTMRDKTRFVNNDVICLFFPFIYYTGLLQILYSLSKMGYGNDNRLDAAWNLLEKKKFENGRYPLERTPTQSPWKVGEVGQENKWITFYAYLAKKYRDNNEKIII
;
A
#
# COMPACT_ATOMS: atom_id res chain seq x y z
N MET A 1 -10.57 -6.99 -19.41
CA MET A 1 -11.57 -7.08 -18.29
C MET A 1 -12.72 -6.12 -18.55
N LYS A 2 -13.99 -6.51 -18.27
CA LYS A 2 -15.13 -5.58 -18.30
C LYS A 2 -15.54 -5.28 -16.86
N ILE A 3 -15.47 -3.99 -16.46
CA ILE A 3 -16.02 -3.51 -15.19
C ILE A 3 -17.53 -3.37 -15.40
N PRO A 4 -18.42 -3.90 -14.53
CA PRO A 4 -19.85 -3.64 -14.63
C PRO A 4 -20.17 -2.15 -14.59
N ASP A 5 -21.07 -1.70 -15.45
CA ASP A 5 -21.40 -0.25 -15.55
C ASP A 5 -21.88 0.30 -14.22
N SER A 6 -22.69 -0.46 -13.47
CA SER A 6 -23.15 -0.08 -12.13
C SER A 6 -22.04 0.06 -11.07
N VAL A 7 -20.93 -0.67 -11.23
CA VAL A 7 -19.75 -0.51 -10.37
C VAL A 7 -18.98 0.74 -10.75
N LEU A 8 -18.82 0.98 -12.05
CA LEU A 8 -18.10 2.15 -12.54
C LEU A 8 -18.84 3.45 -12.18
N GLU A 9 -20.16 3.51 -12.39
CA GLU A 9 -21.00 4.64 -11.98
C GLU A 9 -20.85 4.92 -10.47
N TRP A 10 -20.88 3.86 -9.66
CA TRP A 10 -20.71 3.99 -8.20
C TRP A 10 -19.32 4.49 -7.79
N LEU A 11 -18.25 4.04 -8.44
CA LEU A 11 -16.89 4.54 -8.18
C LEU A 11 -16.73 6.01 -8.62
N LEU A 12 -17.46 6.44 -9.66
CA LEU A 12 -17.45 7.79 -10.21
C LEU A 12 -18.44 8.77 -9.55
N GLU A 13 -19.14 8.36 -8.48
CA GLU A 13 -20.02 9.28 -7.75
C GLU A 13 -19.28 10.52 -7.24
N PRO A 14 -19.85 11.73 -7.37
CA PRO A 14 -19.18 13.00 -7.03
C PRO A 14 -18.84 13.18 -5.55
N ILE A 15 -19.40 12.35 -4.68
CA ILE A 15 -19.24 12.48 -3.21
C ILE A 15 -17.82 12.18 -2.73
N ASP A 16 -17.04 11.43 -3.50
CA ASP A 16 -15.65 11.06 -3.18
C ASP A 16 -14.72 11.47 -4.34
N PRO A 17 -14.20 12.72 -4.33
CA PRO A 17 -13.34 13.21 -5.41
C PRO A 17 -12.05 12.40 -5.54
N SER A 18 -11.50 11.87 -4.44
CA SER A 18 -10.30 11.02 -4.47
C SER A 18 -10.56 9.71 -5.21
N MET A 19 -11.68 9.06 -4.92
CA MET A 19 -12.06 7.81 -5.60
C MET A 19 -12.33 8.08 -7.08
N ARG A 20 -13.03 9.16 -7.39
CA ARG A 20 -13.34 9.55 -8.75
C ARG A 20 -12.07 9.88 -9.55
N TYR A 21 -11.16 10.68 -8.98
CA TYR A 21 -9.87 11.00 -9.58
C TYR A 21 -9.07 9.73 -9.90
N ARG A 22 -8.94 8.81 -8.93
CA ARG A 22 -8.19 7.58 -9.13
C ARG A 22 -8.88 6.62 -10.10
N THR A 23 -10.21 6.59 -10.11
CA THR A 23 -10.96 5.78 -11.10
C THR A 23 -10.72 6.29 -12.51
N LEU A 24 -10.77 7.59 -12.73
CA LEU A 24 -10.47 8.20 -14.03
C LEU A 24 -9.04 7.88 -14.46
N THR A 25 -8.07 8.13 -13.61
CA THR A 25 -6.65 8.05 -13.99
C THR A 25 -6.09 6.63 -14.02
N GLU A 26 -6.48 5.75 -13.08
CA GLU A 26 -5.87 4.43 -12.94
C GLU A 26 -6.74 3.29 -13.52
N LEU A 27 -8.07 3.39 -13.48
CA LEU A 27 -8.94 2.36 -14.08
C LEU A 27 -9.32 2.66 -15.53
N LEU A 28 -9.56 3.94 -15.86
CA LEU A 28 -10.02 4.36 -17.18
C LEU A 28 -8.91 4.94 -18.07
N ASP A 29 -7.68 5.08 -17.55
CA ASP A 29 -6.51 5.65 -18.23
C ASP A 29 -6.79 7.05 -18.81
N THR A 30 -7.68 7.82 -18.18
CA THR A 30 -7.96 9.19 -18.58
C THR A 30 -6.71 10.04 -18.40
N PRO A 31 -6.25 10.77 -19.43
CA PRO A 31 -5.04 11.57 -19.34
C PRO A 31 -5.11 12.60 -18.21
N LEU A 32 -4.00 12.81 -17.50
CA LEU A 32 -3.91 13.83 -16.44
C LEU A 32 -4.20 15.25 -16.92
N SER A 33 -4.03 15.51 -18.23
CA SER A 33 -4.37 16.78 -18.87
C SER A 33 -5.87 16.98 -19.15
N ALA A 34 -6.70 15.95 -18.94
CA ALA A 34 -8.14 16.06 -19.14
C ALA A 34 -8.77 17.00 -18.10
N GLN A 35 -9.66 17.87 -18.54
CA GLN A 35 -10.29 18.88 -17.68
C GLN A 35 -11.04 18.26 -16.49
N GLU A 36 -11.69 17.12 -16.69
CA GLU A 36 -12.39 16.43 -15.61
C GLU A 36 -11.41 15.89 -14.54
N VAL A 37 -10.25 15.38 -14.94
CA VAL A 37 -9.20 14.89 -14.01
C VAL A 37 -8.63 16.06 -13.20
N ALA A 38 -8.31 17.17 -13.84
CA ALA A 38 -7.82 18.38 -13.18
C ALA A 38 -8.84 18.91 -12.15
N ARG A 39 -10.12 18.94 -12.53
CA ARG A 39 -11.21 19.35 -11.63
C ARG A 39 -11.32 18.45 -10.40
N GLU A 40 -11.32 17.14 -10.60
CA GLU A 40 -11.43 16.20 -9.46
C GLU A 40 -10.21 16.32 -8.53
N TYR A 41 -9.01 16.53 -9.10
CA TYR A 41 -7.80 16.76 -8.30
C TYR A 41 -7.92 18.02 -7.42
N GLU A 42 -8.45 19.12 -7.93
CA GLU A 42 -8.70 20.32 -7.13
C GLU A 42 -9.69 20.05 -5.98
N LEU A 43 -10.76 19.30 -6.24
CA LEU A 43 -11.76 18.96 -5.24
C LEU A 43 -11.21 18.05 -4.11
N ILE A 44 -10.14 17.28 -4.35
CA ILE A 44 -9.49 16.48 -3.32
C ILE A 44 -9.01 17.34 -2.16
N ASN A 45 -8.45 18.52 -2.45
CA ASN A 45 -7.87 19.42 -1.45
C ASN A 45 -8.89 19.83 -0.36
N ASP A 46 -10.14 20.03 -0.75
CA ASP A 46 -11.22 20.44 0.14
C ASP A 46 -12.08 19.28 0.65
N SER A 47 -11.73 18.05 0.30
CA SER A 47 -12.48 16.87 0.72
C SER A 47 -12.48 16.70 2.24
N SER A 48 -13.58 16.16 2.77
CA SER A 48 -13.70 15.89 4.21
C SER A 48 -12.60 14.92 4.71
N ALA A 49 -12.17 13.97 3.88
CA ALA A 49 -11.12 13.03 4.21
C ALA A 49 -9.77 13.72 4.40
N VAL A 50 -9.37 14.59 3.46
CA VAL A 50 -8.16 15.40 3.57
C VAL A 50 -8.22 16.33 4.77
N ASN A 51 -9.33 17.05 4.94
CA ASN A 51 -9.53 17.97 6.04
C ASN A 51 -9.45 17.30 7.41
N ASN A 52 -10.08 16.13 7.59
CA ASN A 52 -10.04 15.38 8.85
C ASN A 52 -8.64 14.92 9.26
N ILE A 53 -7.76 14.67 8.27
CA ILE A 53 -6.37 14.33 8.51
C ILE A 53 -5.55 15.61 8.78
N SER A 54 -5.68 16.60 7.91
CA SER A 54 -4.87 17.82 7.88
C SER A 54 -5.05 18.70 9.09
N HIS A 55 -6.27 18.88 9.57
CA HIS A 55 -6.56 19.69 10.77
C HIS A 55 -5.90 19.16 12.06
N LYS A 56 -5.49 17.91 12.08
CA LYS A 56 -4.79 17.29 13.21
C LYS A 56 -3.27 17.39 13.12
N MET A 57 -2.75 18.00 12.04
CA MET A 57 -1.33 18.16 11.86
C MET A 57 -0.80 19.26 12.81
N HIS A 58 0.27 18.96 13.53
CA HIS A 58 1.01 19.94 14.30
C HIS A 58 1.63 21.02 13.36
N PRO A 59 1.74 22.28 13.76
CA PRO A 59 2.37 23.33 12.96
C PRO A 59 3.75 22.98 12.40
N ASP A 60 4.51 22.12 13.07
CA ASP A 60 5.83 21.64 12.63
C ASP A 60 5.78 20.45 11.64
N GLY A 61 4.62 20.07 11.13
CA GLY A 61 4.49 19.07 10.06
C GLY A 61 4.50 17.61 10.53
N TYR A 62 3.90 17.30 11.67
CA TYR A 62 3.72 15.93 12.15
C TYR A 62 2.37 15.75 12.83
N TRP A 63 1.98 14.48 13.05
CA TRP A 63 0.73 14.12 13.73
C TRP A 63 1.02 13.45 15.06
N LEU A 64 0.33 13.90 16.09
CA LEU A 64 0.43 13.37 17.44
C LEU A 64 -0.77 12.51 17.80
N ARG A 65 -0.53 11.54 18.64
CA ARG A 65 -1.57 10.82 19.36
C ARG A 65 -1.25 10.71 20.85
N LYS A 66 -2.29 10.58 21.65
CA LYS A 66 -2.12 10.26 23.07
C LYS A 66 -1.76 8.77 23.20
N LYS A 67 -0.68 8.46 23.91
CA LYS A 67 -0.28 7.08 24.20
C LYS A 67 -1.30 6.48 25.18
N SER A 68 -1.87 5.31 24.82
CA SER A 68 -2.88 4.64 25.64
C SER A 68 -2.39 4.41 27.06
N GLY A 69 -3.25 4.68 28.04
CA GLY A 69 -2.94 4.51 29.46
C GLY A 69 -1.97 5.54 30.05
N THR A 70 -1.60 6.57 29.29
CA THR A 70 -0.69 7.63 29.77
C THR A 70 -1.18 9.02 29.34
N ASN A 71 -0.54 10.07 29.90
CA ASN A 71 -0.74 11.46 29.44
C ASN A 71 0.30 11.92 28.41
N GLN A 72 1.13 11.01 27.90
CA GLN A 72 2.16 11.35 26.93
C GLN A 72 1.59 11.44 25.51
N TRP A 73 2.06 12.44 24.77
CA TRP A 73 1.84 12.57 23.34
C TRP A 73 3.03 11.99 22.60
N VAL A 74 2.76 11.19 21.55
CA VAL A 74 3.76 10.55 20.69
C VAL A 74 3.44 10.84 19.23
N GLY A 75 4.45 10.78 18.35
CA GLY A 75 4.29 11.00 16.91
C GLY A 75 5.21 12.06 16.32
N ALA A 76 5.96 12.82 17.15
CA ALA A 76 6.91 13.82 16.66
C ALA A 76 8.13 13.18 15.95
N GLY A 77 8.48 11.95 16.30
CA GLY A 77 9.49 11.13 15.63
C GLY A 77 8.89 10.08 14.71
N VAL A 78 9.66 9.04 14.44
CA VAL A 78 9.17 7.87 13.72
C VAL A 78 8.48 6.92 14.71
N GLU A 79 7.18 6.82 14.58
CA GLU A 79 6.31 6.03 15.47
C GLU A 79 5.63 4.91 14.67
N TYR A 80 6.17 3.71 14.76
CA TYR A 80 5.56 2.56 14.10
C TYR A 80 4.33 2.04 14.86
N MET A 81 3.36 1.48 14.13
CA MET A 81 2.16 0.83 14.65
C MET A 81 1.08 1.75 15.25
N SER A 82 1.03 3.01 14.86
CA SER A 82 -0.07 3.89 15.26
C SER A 82 -0.77 4.51 14.05
N ALA A 83 -2.01 4.15 13.84
CA ALA A 83 -2.83 4.55 12.69
C ALA A 83 -3.13 6.07 12.60
N SER A 84 -2.68 6.86 13.56
CA SER A 84 -2.88 8.32 13.62
C SER A 84 -1.59 9.11 13.75
N THR A 85 -0.43 8.50 13.52
CA THR A 85 0.87 9.18 13.53
C THR A 85 1.36 9.50 12.11
N THR A 86 2.44 10.25 12.02
CA THR A 86 2.90 10.93 10.80
C THR A 86 2.96 10.05 9.57
N HIS A 87 3.68 8.92 9.62
CA HIS A 87 3.83 8.08 8.42
C HIS A 87 2.52 7.46 7.93
N TYR A 88 1.57 7.14 8.82
CA TYR A 88 0.26 6.67 8.40
C TYR A 88 -0.61 7.79 7.85
N CYS A 89 -0.59 8.98 8.45
CA CYS A 89 -1.30 10.14 7.92
C CYS A 89 -0.77 10.52 6.53
N LEU A 90 0.54 10.50 6.31
CA LEU A 90 1.14 10.69 5.00
C LEU A 90 0.67 9.63 4.01
N ALA A 91 0.66 8.36 4.40
CA ALA A 91 0.18 7.30 3.52
C ALA A 91 -1.31 7.43 3.18
N TYR A 92 -2.16 7.85 4.11
CA TYR A 92 -3.57 8.13 3.80
C TYR A 92 -3.71 9.26 2.79
N LEU A 93 -2.96 10.34 2.96
CA LEU A 93 -2.98 11.47 2.04
C LEU A 93 -2.44 11.08 0.64
N SER A 94 -1.47 10.16 0.57
CA SER A 94 -1.00 9.61 -0.72
C SER A 94 -2.04 8.71 -1.39
N GLU A 95 -2.78 7.92 -0.63
CA GLU A 95 -3.89 7.11 -1.15
C GLU A 95 -5.05 8.00 -1.64
N LEU A 96 -5.28 9.14 -0.98
CA LEU A 96 -6.28 10.13 -1.41
C LEU A 96 -5.87 10.89 -2.68
N GLY A 97 -4.63 10.75 -3.16
CA GLY A 97 -4.17 11.34 -4.42
C GLY A 97 -3.43 12.66 -4.28
N LEU A 98 -3.14 13.15 -3.06
CA LEU A 98 -2.31 14.34 -2.88
C LEU A 98 -0.87 14.08 -3.36
N THR A 99 -0.19 15.16 -3.77
CA THR A 99 1.20 15.15 -4.23
C THR A 99 2.07 16.12 -3.42
N LYS A 100 3.38 16.09 -3.67
CA LYS A 100 4.35 17.03 -3.06
C LYS A 100 4.06 18.51 -3.34
N GLU A 101 3.22 18.82 -4.32
CA GLU A 101 2.81 20.20 -4.64
C GLU A 101 1.86 20.77 -3.58
N HIS A 102 1.17 19.90 -2.83
CA HIS A 102 0.30 20.34 -1.74
C HIS A 102 1.14 20.81 -0.52
N PRO A 103 0.91 22.01 0.03
CA PRO A 103 1.77 22.61 1.09
C PRO A 103 1.91 21.73 2.33
N ILE A 104 0.84 21.04 2.74
CA ILE A 104 0.84 20.13 3.89
C ILE A 104 1.74 18.93 3.63
N ILE A 105 1.66 18.36 2.41
CA ILE A 105 2.48 17.22 2.01
C ILE A 105 3.94 17.63 1.98
N LYS A 106 4.26 18.76 1.34
CA LYS A 106 5.64 19.28 1.28
C LYS A 106 6.22 19.42 2.67
N LYS A 107 5.53 20.13 3.56
CA LYS A 107 6.00 20.39 4.93
C LYS A 107 6.21 19.10 5.72
N ALA A 108 5.23 18.22 5.75
CA ALA A 108 5.29 16.99 6.52
C ALA A 108 6.31 15.98 5.95
N SER A 109 6.41 15.90 4.61
CA SER A 109 7.39 15.05 3.94
C SER A 109 8.83 15.52 4.17
N ASP A 110 9.11 16.80 4.03
CA ASP A 110 10.46 17.35 4.27
C ASP A 110 10.92 17.05 5.71
N ARG A 111 10.03 17.26 6.67
CA ARG A 111 10.30 16.91 8.07
C ARG A 111 10.54 15.41 8.23
N TYR A 112 9.64 14.56 7.73
CA TYR A 112 9.72 13.10 7.94
C TYR A 112 10.92 12.48 7.24
N LEU A 113 11.22 12.89 6.01
CA LEU A 113 12.45 12.51 5.30
C LEU A 113 13.71 12.98 6.02
N GLY A 114 13.65 14.10 6.74
CA GLY A 114 14.74 14.58 7.58
C GLY A 114 15.00 13.75 8.85
N LEU A 115 14.11 12.84 9.23
CA LEU A 115 14.31 11.88 10.33
C LEU A 115 15.03 10.60 9.91
N GLN A 116 15.36 10.49 8.64
CA GLN A 116 16.05 9.32 8.07
C GLN A 116 17.49 9.22 8.60
N ALA A 117 17.93 8.01 8.91
CA ALA A 117 19.33 7.73 9.22
C ALA A 117 20.22 7.87 7.97
N PRO A 118 21.56 8.03 8.12
CA PRO A 118 22.47 8.21 6.99
C PRO A 118 22.44 7.10 5.94
N ASP A 119 22.11 5.86 6.34
CA ASP A 119 22.00 4.68 5.48
C ASP A 119 20.65 4.56 4.75
N GLY A 120 19.71 5.46 5.02
CA GLY A 120 18.38 5.44 4.41
C GLY A 120 17.30 4.75 5.23
N ASP A 121 17.61 4.26 6.43
CA ASP A 121 16.61 3.71 7.36
C ASP A 121 15.86 4.81 8.11
N TRP A 122 14.64 4.49 8.55
CA TRP A 122 13.86 5.38 9.42
C TRP A 122 13.78 4.90 10.87
N PHE A 123 13.80 3.57 11.08
CA PHE A 123 13.58 3.03 12.44
C PHE A 123 13.97 1.55 12.52
N TRP A 124 15.16 1.27 13.08
CA TRP A 124 15.63 -0.07 13.42
C TRP A 124 15.53 -1.10 12.27
N HIS A 125 15.79 -0.70 11.05
CA HIS A 125 15.71 -1.53 9.85
C HIS A 125 14.40 -2.36 9.80
N LEU A 126 13.26 -1.70 10.10
CA LEU A 126 11.96 -2.31 9.95
C LEU A 126 11.58 -2.36 8.47
N SER A 127 11.81 -3.51 7.83
CA SER A 127 11.51 -3.71 6.41
C SER A 127 10.07 -3.37 6.02
N CYS A 128 9.11 -3.60 6.92
CA CYS A 128 7.72 -3.22 6.70
C CYS A 128 7.52 -1.70 6.69
N LEU A 129 8.21 -0.93 7.54
CA LEU A 129 8.16 0.53 7.52
C LEU A 129 8.89 1.08 6.30
N GLN A 130 10.04 0.52 5.96
CA GLN A 130 10.83 0.89 4.79
C GLN A 130 10.01 0.81 3.50
N GLY A 131 9.44 -0.37 3.20
CA GLY A 131 8.63 -0.55 2.00
C GLY A 131 7.38 0.33 1.97
N TYR A 132 6.75 0.51 3.12
CA TYR A 132 5.58 1.37 3.27
C TYR A 132 5.87 2.85 2.97
N ASN A 133 6.97 3.37 3.51
CA ASN A 133 7.38 4.75 3.29
C ASN A 133 7.81 4.99 1.83
N ILE A 134 8.58 4.07 1.24
CA ILE A 134 8.98 4.16 -0.18
C ILE A 134 7.74 4.30 -1.06
N LYS A 135 6.75 3.40 -0.92
CA LYS A 135 5.48 3.50 -1.65
C LYS A 135 4.83 4.88 -1.49
N THR A 136 4.73 5.37 -0.25
CA THR A 136 4.09 6.64 0.08
C THR A 136 4.77 7.82 -0.61
N PHE A 137 6.09 7.92 -0.50
CA PHE A 137 6.84 9.04 -1.08
C PHE A 137 6.94 8.97 -2.61
N LEU A 138 6.96 7.77 -3.20
CA LEU A 138 6.85 7.62 -4.66
C LEU A 138 5.51 8.18 -5.17
N ARG A 139 4.42 7.88 -4.49
CA ARG A 139 3.09 8.40 -4.85
C ARG A 139 2.97 9.91 -4.69
N PHE A 140 3.67 10.50 -3.73
CA PHE A 140 3.77 11.95 -3.63
C PHE A 140 4.63 12.61 -4.72
N GLY A 141 5.38 11.83 -5.52
CA GLY A 141 6.24 12.34 -6.58
C GLY A 141 7.67 12.67 -6.14
N TYR A 142 8.16 12.07 -5.05
CA TYR A 142 9.54 12.24 -4.57
C TYR A 142 10.55 11.27 -5.21
N ARG A 143 10.26 10.70 -6.37
CA ARG A 143 11.13 9.71 -7.05
C ARG A 143 12.59 10.16 -7.16
N GLU A 144 12.82 11.44 -7.45
CA GLU A 144 14.16 12.01 -7.65
C GLU A 144 14.80 12.54 -6.35
N ASP A 145 14.14 12.39 -5.20
CA ASP A 145 14.71 12.85 -3.92
C ASP A 145 15.82 11.89 -3.45
N ALA A 146 17.02 12.45 -3.25
CA ALA A 146 18.19 11.68 -2.84
C ALA A 146 18.00 10.90 -1.53
N ARG A 147 17.15 11.43 -0.62
CA ARG A 147 16.82 10.76 0.64
C ARG A 147 15.98 9.50 0.36
N LEU A 148 14.99 9.58 -0.54
CA LEU A 148 14.20 8.43 -0.93
C LEU A 148 15.07 7.38 -1.65
N ASN A 149 15.97 7.81 -2.53
CA ASN A 149 16.87 6.91 -3.25
C ASN A 149 17.78 6.11 -2.31
N LYS A 150 18.23 6.68 -1.19
CA LYS A 150 18.95 5.91 -0.15
C LYS A 150 18.08 4.79 0.45
N SER A 151 16.82 5.09 0.73
CA SER A 151 15.88 4.07 1.23
C SER A 151 15.62 2.96 0.22
N VAL A 152 15.54 3.30 -1.06
CA VAL A 152 15.38 2.32 -2.14
C VAL A 152 16.62 1.42 -2.24
N SER A 153 17.82 1.99 -2.17
CA SER A 153 19.07 1.21 -2.15
C SER A 153 19.11 0.25 -0.96
N LEU A 154 18.79 0.75 0.23
CA LEU A 154 18.71 -0.08 1.44
C LEU A 154 17.67 -1.21 1.29
N LEU A 155 16.50 -0.94 0.69
CA LEU A 155 15.50 -1.98 0.43
C LEU A 155 16.06 -3.07 -0.49
N ILE A 156 16.74 -2.71 -1.57
CA ILE A 156 17.33 -3.66 -2.52
C ILE A 156 18.38 -4.53 -1.83
N GLU A 157 19.29 -3.92 -1.05
CA GLU A 157 20.36 -4.60 -0.33
C GLU A 157 19.87 -5.50 0.80
N SER A 158 18.70 -5.18 1.39
CA SER A 158 18.08 -5.95 2.47
C SER A 158 17.35 -7.22 2.02
N SER A 159 17.39 -7.56 0.72
CA SER A 159 16.82 -8.81 0.20
C SER A 159 17.50 -10.02 0.82
N ARG A 160 16.72 -11.01 1.25
CA ARG A 160 17.21 -12.15 2.01
C ARG A 160 17.35 -13.40 1.13
N PHE A 161 18.05 -14.39 1.67
CA PHE A 161 18.35 -15.67 1.03
C PHE A 161 17.09 -16.46 0.59
N ASP A 162 15.93 -16.22 1.20
CA ASP A 162 14.65 -16.86 0.86
C ASP A 162 13.75 -15.97 0.00
N GLY A 163 14.29 -14.86 -0.51
CA GLY A 163 13.63 -13.89 -1.39
C GLY A 163 12.73 -12.88 -0.67
N GLY A 164 12.53 -13.02 0.63
CA GLY A 164 11.68 -12.11 1.41
C GLY A 164 12.48 -11.08 2.21
N TYR A 165 11.82 -10.46 3.19
CA TYR A 165 12.34 -9.40 4.04
C TYR A 165 12.07 -9.68 5.53
N LEU A 166 12.96 -9.23 6.41
CA LEU A 166 12.83 -9.39 7.84
C LEU A 166 13.40 -8.16 8.55
N CYS A 167 12.73 -7.71 9.60
CA CYS A 167 13.21 -6.62 10.44
C CYS A 167 14.34 -7.11 11.36
N ASP A 168 15.37 -6.30 11.60
CA ASP A 168 16.53 -6.63 12.43
C ASP A 168 16.18 -7.14 13.83
N MET A 169 15.15 -6.56 14.43
CA MET A 169 14.66 -7.02 15.74
C MET A 169 14.23 -8.50 15.75
N HIS A 170 13.89 -9.07 14.60
CA HIS A 170 13.51 -10.48 14.46
C HIS A 170 14.69 -11.37 14.06
N GLU A 171 15.72 -10.81 13.43
CA GLU A 171 16.99 -11.50 13.11
C GLU A 171 17.69 -12.01 14.39
N LYS A 172 17.67 -11.20 15.44
CA LYS A 172 18.40 -11.40 16.69
C LYS A 172 17.64 -12.22 17.71
N ARG A 173 16.57 -12.94 17.33
CA ARG A 173 15.81 -13.78 18.27
C ARG A 173 16.66 -14.95 18.74
N PRO A 174 16.84 -15.15 20.08
CA PRO A 174 17.59 -16.28 20.61
C PRO A 174 16.99 -17.61 20.13
N GLY A 175 17.85 -18.57 19.78
CA GLY A 175 17.46 -19.94 19.43
C GLY A 175 17.11 -20.19 17.96
N SER A 176 17.06 -19.17 17.11
CA SER A 176 16.87 -19.35 15.66
C SER A 176 18.20 -19.25 14.92
N LYS A 177 18.68 -20.37 14.36
CA LYS A 177 19.93 -20.38 13.56
C LYS A 177 19.81 -19.58 12.27
N ARG A 178 18.60 -19.47 11.67
CA ARG A 178 18.34 -18.76 10.43
C ARG A 178 16.84 -18.44 10.33
N PRO A 179 16.39 -17.32 10.87
CA PRO A 179 14.98 -16.97 10.86
C PRO A 179 14.48 -16.77 9.43
N LYS A 180 13.23 -17.18 9.17
CA LYS A 180 12.56 -16.98 7.88
C LYS A 180 12.11 -15.53 7.75
N SER A 181 12.00 -15.07 6.51
CA SER A 181 11.43 -13.77 6.19
C SER A 181 10.00 -13.60 6.72
N CYS A 182 9.67 -12.36 7.04
CA CYS A 182 8.37 -11.95 7.53
C CYS A 182 7.45 -11.65 6.34
N VAL A 183 6.30 -12.31 6.24
CA VAL A 183 5.33 -12.07 5.16
C VAL A 183 4.89 -10.60 5.13
N ARG A 184 4.71 -9.97 6.28
CA ARG A 184 4.31 -8.57 6.38
C ARG A 184 5.38 -7.62 5.82
N GLY A 185 6.63 -7.77 6.25
CA GLY A 185 7.75 -7.00 5.71
C GLY A 185 7.92 -7.20 4.21
N SER A 186 7.83 -8.46 3.77
CA SER A 186 7.90 -8.82 2.36
C SER A 186 6.75 -8.22 1.53
N THR A 187 5.51 -8.16 2.07
CA THR A 187 4.38 -7.51 1.37
C THR A 187 4.61 -6.02 1.19
N LYS A 188 5.16 -5.33 2.20
CA LYS A 188 5.44 -3.89 2.07
C LYS A 188 6.58 -3.61 1.09
N ALA A 189 7.59 -4.46 1.05
CA ALA A 189 8.61 -4.43 0.01
C ALA A 189 8.02 -4.68 -1.39
N LEU A 190 7.11 -5.65 -1.52
CA LEU A 190 6.41 -5.94 -2.77
C LEU A 190 5.60 -4.73 -3.29
N GLU A 191 4.86 -4.05 -2.40
CA GLU A 191 4.15 -2.81 -2.73
C GLU A 191 5.11 -1.70 -3.17
N ALA A 192 6.29 -1.58 -2.53
CA ALA A 192 7.29 -0.60 -2.92
C ALA A 192 7.85 -0.89 -4.32
N PHE A 193 8.23 -2.13 -4.63
CA PHE A 193 8.70 -2.49 -5.97
C PHE A 193 7.63 -2.28 -7.05
N ALA A 194 6.37 -2.57 -6.75
CA ALA A 194 5.27 -2.30 -7.67
C ALA A 194 5.13 -0.81 -8.00
N GLU A 195 5.46 0.11 -7.07
CA GLU A 195 5.44 1.56 -7.31
C GLU A 195 6.75 2.10 -7.90
N LEU A 196 7.87 1.42 -7.71
CA LEU A 196 9.17 1.80 -8.31
C LEU A 196 9.15 1.72 -9.84
N GLY A 197 8.38 0.81 -10.43
CA GLY A 197 8.21 0.69 -11.87
C GLY A 197 9.22 -0.25 -12.54
N GLU A 198 9.10 -0.35 -13.87
CA GLU A 198 9.72 -1.38 -14.70
C GLU A 198 11.25 -1.42 -14.60
N ASP A 199 11.92 -0.29 -14.43
CA ASP A 199 13.38 -0.22 -14.27
C ASP A 199 13.89 -1.06 -13.08
N TYR A 200 13.03 -1.28 -12.07
CA TYR A 200 13.38 -2.03 -10.87
C TYR A 200 12.88 -3.48 -10.88
N TRP A 201 11.96 -3.83 -11.78
CA TRP A 201 11.32 -5.16 -11.76
C TRP A 201 12.27 -6.27 -12.22
N ASN A 202 13.28 -5.94 -13.03
CA ASN A 202 14.31 -6.87 -13.48
C ASN A 202 15.44 -7.09 -12.46
N LEU A 203 15.47 -6.35 -11.35
CA LEU A 203 16.46 -6.57 -10.30
C LEU A 203 16.21 -7.91 -9.60
N SER A 204 17.30 -8.62 -9.28
CA SER A 204 17.22 -9.91 -8.57
C SER A 204 16.47 -9.82 -7.24
N ALA A 205 16.60 -8.70 -6.52
CA ALA A 205 15.86 -8.47 -5.28
C ALA A 205 14.32 -8.46 -5.49
N CYS A 206 13.85 -7.85 -6.58
CA CYS A 206 12.43 -7.83 -6.95
C CYS A 206 11.95 -9.20 -7.44
N GLN A 207 12.71 -9.84 -8.34
CA GLN A 207 12.36 -11.16 -8.88
C GLN A 207 12.30 -12.23 -7.77
N ASN A 208 13.29 -12.27 -6.90
CA ASN A 208 13.31 -13.17 -5.75
C ASN A 208 12.11 -12.92 -4.80
N LEU A 209 11.70 -11.66 -4.65
CA LEU A 209 10.53 -11.32 -3.85
C LEU A 209 9.22 -11.75 -4.53
N CYS A 210 9.11 -11.60 -5.83
CA CYS A 210 7.97 -12.15 -6.58
C CYS A 210 7.90 -13.67 -6.42
N ASP A 211 9.01 -14.38 -6.58
CA ASP A 211 9.10 -15.84 -6.37
C ASP A 211 8.79 -16.23 -4.93
N TYR A 212 9.17 -15.42 -3.95
CA TYR A 212 8.81 -15.64 -2.54
C TYR A 212 7.27 -15.75 -2.36
N PHE A 213 6.48 -14.92 -3.03
CA PHE A 213 5.02 -14.98 -3.00
C PHE A 213 4.46 -16.05 -3.92
N LEU A 214 4.94 -16.16 -5.14
CA LEU A 214 4.48 -17.17 -6.11
C LEU A 214 4.67 -18.60 -5.58
N ASN A 215 5.81 -18.89 -4.97
CA ASN A 215 6.07 -20.18 -4.32
C ASN A 215 5.20 -20.44 -3.08
N ARG A 216 4.42 -19.47 -2.62
CA ARG A 216 3.38 -19.56 -1.58
C ARG A 216 1.97 -19.52 -2.15
N ASN A 217 1.84 -19.62 -3.47
CA ASN A 217 0.57 -19.39 -4.18
C ASN A 217 -0.11 -18.09 -3.69
N GLY A 218 0.71 -17.05 -3.50
CA GLY A 218 0.34 -15.75 -2.96
C GLY A 218 0.14 -15.72 -1.44
N ILE A 219 -0.65 -16.59 -0.88
CA ILE A 219 -1.23 -16.46 0.46
C ILE A 219 -1.03 -17.66 1.39
N PHE A 220 -0.47 -18.77 0.88
CA PHE A 220 -0.30 -20.00 1.66
C PHE A 220 1.09 -20.12 2.30
N THR A 221 1.24 -21.09 3.18
CA THR A 221 2.57 -21.40 3.68
C THR A 221 3.41 -22.10 2.61
N MET A 222 4.74 -22.01 2.71
CA MET A 222 5.64 -22.61 1.72
C MET A 222 5.48 -24.14 1.62
N ARG A 223 5.27 -24.80 2.76
CA ARG A 223 5.25 -26.27 2.87
C ARG A 223 3.87 -26.89 2.68
N ASP A 224 2.83 -26.14 3.04
CA ASP A 224 1.47 -26.63 3.08
C ASP A 224 0.52 -25.61 2.42
N LYS A 225 0.05 -25.92 1.24
CA LYS A 225 -0.84 -25.07 0.45
C LYS A 225 -2.31 -25.13 0.89
N THR A 226 -2.62 -25.85 1.97
CA THR A 226 -3.94 -25.83 2.64
C THR A 226 -3.97 -24.84 3.80
N ARG A 227 -2.81 -24.34 4.24
CA ARG A 227 -2.68 -23.39 5.37
C ARG A 227 -2.26 -22.03 4.91
N PHE A 228 -3.03 -21.00 5.29
CA PHE A 228 -2.66 -19.61 5.06
C PHE A 228 -1.42 -19.20 5.87
N VAL A 229 -0.64 -18.27 5.33
CA VAL A 229 0.57 -17.73 6.02
C VAL A 229 0.23 -17.06 7.36
N ASN A 230 -0.96 -16.46 7.47
CA ASN A 230 -1.61 -15.98 8.70
C ASN A 230 -3.11 -15.79 8.44
N ASN A 231 -3.89 -15.56 9.49
CA ASN A 231 -5.34 -15.39 9.36
C ASN A 231 -5.75 -14.03 8.74
N ASP A 232 -4.86 -13.03 8.79
CA ASP A 232 -5.15 -11.70 8.26
C ASP A 232 -5.08 -11.68 6.73
N VAL A 233 -4.26 -12.57 6.13
CA VAL A 233 -3.97 -12.54 4.69
C VAL A 233 -5.20 -12.70 3.81
N ILE A 234 -6.22 -13.38 4.31
CA ILE A 234 -7.47 -13.59 3.57
C ILE A 234 -8.46 -12.44 3.71
N CYS A 235 -8.24 -11.49 4.63
CA CYS A 235 -9.15 -10.39 4.88
C CYS A 235 -8.98 -9.27 3.84
N LEU A 236 -10.11 -8.73 3.38
CA LEU A 236 -10.15 -7.49 2.60
C LEU A 236 -10.18 -6.30 3.57
N PHE A 237 -9.08 -5.59 3.66
CA PHE A 237 -8.95 -4.44 4.54
C PHE A 237 -8.44 -3.21 3.79
N PHE A 238 -8.80 -2.05 4.28
CA PHE A 238 -8.31 -0.78 3.79
C PHE A 238 -8.34 0.27 4.92
N PRO A 239 -7.44 1.26 4.97
CA PRO A 239 -6.24 1.45 4.13
C PRO A 239 -5.19 0.34 4.27
N PHE A 240 -4.33 0.18 3.25
CA PHE A 240 -3.25 -0.82 3.23
C PHE A 240 -2.09 -0.41 4.14
N ILE A 241 -2.31 -0.44 5.45
CA ILE A 241 -1.31 -0.05 6.44
C ILE A 241 -0.57 -1.25 7.04
N TYR A 242 -0.88 -1.60 8.28
CA TYR A 242 -0.11 -2.56 9.06
C TYR A 242 -0.26 -4.02 8.60
N TYR A 243 -1.44 -4.42 8.18
CA TYR A 243 -1.75 -5.81 7.83
C TYR A 243 -1.17 -6.22 6.47
N THR A 244 -1.16 -7.52 6.22
CA THR A 244 -0.88 -8.13 4.92
C THR A 244 -2.14 -8.79 4.43
N GLY A 245 -2.60 -8.46 3.23
CA GLY A 245 -3.82 -8.98 2.66
C GLY A 245 -3.67 -9.48 1.24
N LEU A 246 -4.58 -10.38 0.90
CA LEU A 246 -4.77 -10.96 -0.43
C LEU A 246 -4.71 -9.89 -1.53
N LEU A 247 -5.47 -8.81 -1.34
CA LEU A 247 -5.62 -7.78 -2.37
C LEU A 247 -4.32 -7.01 -2.63
N GLN A 248 -3.52 -6.72 -1.59
CA GLN A 248 -2.20 -6.10 -1.76
C GLN A 248 -1.25 -6.98 -2.57
N ILE A 249 -1.23 -8.28 -2.27
CA ILE A 249 -0.37 -9.24 -2.96
C ILE A 249 -0.78 -9.37 -4.44
N LEU A 250 -2.07 -9.57 -4.70
CA LEU A 250 -2.59 -9.71 -6.06
C LEU A 250 -2.37 -8.43 -6.87
N TYR A 251 -2.68 -7.25 -6.30
CA TYR A 251 -2.44 -5.96 -6.94
C TYR A 251 -0.97 -5.77 -7.33
N SER A 252 -0.05 -5.97 -6.38
CA SER A 252 1.36 -5.73 -6.62
C SER A 252 1.96 -6.71 -7.63
N LEU A 253 1.67 -8.01 -7.51
CA LEU A 253 2.14 -9.02 -8.46
C LEU A 253 1.55 -8.78 -9.85
N SER A 254 0.26 -8.42 -9.96
CA SER A 254 -0.36 -8.13 -11.24
C SER A 254 0.27 -6.91 -11.92
N LYS A 255 0.54 -5.85 -11.16
CA LYS A 255 1.19 -4.63 -11.67
C LYS A 255 2.59 -4.93 -12.23
N MET A 256 3.31 -5.88 -11.62
CA MET A 256 4.63 -6.32 -12.05
C MET A 256 4.65 -7.46 -13.09
N GLY A 257 3.51 -7.78 -13.70
CA GLY A 257 3.45 -8.76 -14.80
C GLY A 257 3.12 -10.21 -14.40
N TYR A 258 2.97 -10.51 -13.11
CA TYR A 258 2.75 -11.88 -12.62
C TYR A 258 1.26 -12.22 -12.39
N GLY A 259 0.32 -11.36 -12.77
CA GLY A 259 -1.10 -11.53 -12.46
C GLY A 259 -1.75 -12.80 -13.05
N ASN A 260 -1.24 -13.30 -14.17
CA ASN A 260 -1.70 -14.52 -14.87
C ASN A 260 -0.91 -15.77 -14.49
N ASP A 261 0.01 -15.72 -13.54
CA ASP A 261 0.71 -16.92 -13.07
C ASP A 261 -0.31 -17.88 -12.41
N ASN A 262 -0.37 -19.12 -12.89
CA ASN A 262 -1.34 -20.12 -12.42
C ASN A 262 -1.21 -20.46 -10.92
N ARG A 263 -0.05 -20.19 -10.33
CA ARG A 263 0.16 -20.30 -8.88
C ARG A 263 -0.73 -19.34 -8.08
N LEU A 264 -1.27 -18.29 -8.70
CA LEU A 264 -2.18 -17.32 -8.06
C LEU A 264 -3.66 -17.69 -8.18
N ASP A 265 -4.03 -18.74 -8.91
CA ASP A 265 -5.44 -19.10 -9.17
C ASP A 265 -6.26 -19.26 -7.87
N ALA A 266 -5.69 -19.91 -6.86
CA ALA A 266 -6.36 -20.08 -5.57
C ALA A 266 -6.60 -18.75 -4.86
N ALA A 267 -5.67 -17.81 -4.97
CA ALA A 267 -5.78 -16.46 -4.41
C ALA A 267 -6.83 -15.64 -5.17
N TRP A 268 -6.85 -15.71 -6.50
CA TRP A 268 -7.89 -15.08 -7.33
C TRP A 268 -9.27 -15.64 -7.04
N ASN A 269 -9.41 -16.95 -6.95
CA ASN A 269 -10.67 -17.62 -6.64
C ASN A 269 -11.19 -17.20 -5.26
N LEU A 270 -10.29 -17.01 -4.28
CA LEU A 270 -10.69 -16.53 -2.97
C LEU A 270 -11.19 -15.07 -3.03
N LEU A 271 -10.55 -14.21 -3.80
CA LEU A 271 -11.01 -12.83 -4.02
C LEU A 271 -12.40 -12.83 -4.67
N GLU A 272 -12.61 -13.63 -5.72
CA GLU A 272 -13.90 -13.70 -6.41
C GLU A 272 -15.05 -14.19 -5.52
N LYS A 273 -14.80 -15.14 -4.63
CA LYS A 273 -15.80 -15.63 -3.67
C LYS A 273 -16.27 -14.57 -2.67
N LYS A 274 -15.50 -13.49 -2.48
CA LYS A 274 -15.86 -12.38 -1.58
C LYS A 274 -16.68 -11.29 -2.25
N LYS A 275 -16.79 -11.34 -3.57
CA LYS A 275 -17.53 -10.37 -4.37
C LYS A 275 -19.04 -10.55 -4.17
N PHE A 276 -19.75 -9.45 -3.91
CA PHE A 276 -21.21 -9.44 -3.90
C PHE A 276 -21.79 -9.62 -5.34
N GLU A 277 -23.06 -9.98 -5.41
CA GLU A 277 -23.76 -10.20 -6.70
C GLU A 277 -23.73 -8.97 -7.61
N ASN A 278 -23.75 -7.78 -7.04
CA ASN A 278 -23.66 -6.51 -7.78
C ASN A 278 -22.24 -6.15 -8.25
N GLY A 279 -21.25 -7.04 -8.02
CA GLY A 279 -19.88 -6.84 -8.47
C GLY A 279 -18.98 -6.06 -7.51
N ARG A 280 -19.48 -5.59 -6.37
CA ARG A 280 -18.73 -4.83 -5.37
C ARG A 280 -18.11 -5.75 -4.32
N TYR A 281 -17.13 -5.26 -3.56
CA TYR A 281 -16.41 -6.02 -2.55
C TYR A 281 -16.59 -5.43 -1.16
N PRO A 282 -16.66 -6.28 -0.09
CA PRO A 282 -16.83 -5.81 1.28
C PRO A 282 -15.55 -5.24 1.87
N LEU A 283 -15.70 -4.34 2.85
CA LEU A 283 -14.67 -4.01 3.81
C LEU A 283 -14.75 -5.00 4.97
N GLU A 284 -13.76 -5.89 5.14
CA GLU A 284 -13.77 -6.87 6.23
C GLU A 284 -12.99 -6.39 7.47
N ARG A 285 -12.11 -5.38 7.28
CA ARG A 285 -11.35 -4.78 8.39
C ARG A 285 -10.89 -3.37 8.06
N THR A 286 -10.86 -2.49 9.06
CA THR A 286 -10.29 -1.15 9.00
C THR A 286 -9.66 -0.76 10.34
N PRO A 287 -8.67 0.16 10.39
CA PRO A 287 -8.12 0.64 11.66
C PRO A 287 -9.15 1.45 12.45
N THR A 288 -9.35 1.11 13.71
CA THR A 288 -10.34 1.77 14.58
C THR A 288 -9.97 3.20 14.98
N GLN A 289 -8.66 3.52 14.96
CA GLN A 289 -8.14 4.84 15.37
C GLN A 289 -7.65 5.69 14.18
N SER A 290 -8.03 5.32 12.96
CA SER A 290 -7.68 6.11 11.79
C SER A 290 -8.40 7.46 11.79
N PRO A 291 -7.71 8.58 11.45
CA PRO A 291 -8.36 9.85 11.20
C PRO A 291 -9.22 9.82 9.91
N TRP A 292 -8.99 8.84 9.05
CA TRP A 292 -9.73 8.60 7.82
C TRP A 292 -10.67 7.41 7.97
N LYS A 293 -11.97 7.67 7.91
CA LYS A 293 -13.01 6.63 7.92
C LYS A 293 -13.34 6.24 6.48
N VAL A 294 -13.00 5.02 6.11
CA VAL A 294 -13.15 4.51 4.72
C VAL A 294 -14.45 3.75 4.47
N GLY A 295 -15.28 3.57 5.47
CA GLY A 295 -16.54 2.84 5.41
C GLY A 295 -16.79 1.96 6.64
N GLU A 296 -17.84 1.15 6.59
CA GLU A 296 -18.27 0.24 7.66
C GLU A 296 -17.87 -1.20 7.34
N VAL A 297 -17.39 -1.92 8.37
CA VAL A 297 -17.02 -3.33 8.23
C VAL A 297 -18.26 -4.17 7.90
N GLY A 298 -18.12 -5.06 6.93
CA GLY A 298 -19.20 -5.89 6.40
C GLY A 298 -19.99 -5.27 5.26
N GLN A 299 -19.83 -3.98 4.98
CA GLN A 299 -20.51 -3.29 3.88
C GLN A 299 -19.64 -3.19 2.64
N GLU A 300 -20.27 -2.90 1.51
CA GLU A 300 -19.59 -2.59 0.24
C GLU A 300 -18.61 -1.43 0.43
N ASN A 301 -17.43 -1.53 -0.19
CA ASN A 301 -16.39 -0.54 -0.04
C ASN A 301 -15.79 -0.13 -1.37
N LYS A 302 -15.79 1.17 -1.67
CA LYS A 302 -15.27 1.73 -2.93
C LYS A 302 -13.78 1.43 -3.09
N TRP A 303 -12.98 1.59 -2.05
CA TRP A 303 -11.52 1.39 -2.11
C TRP A 303 -11.15 -0.06 -2.34
N ILE A 304 -11.80 -1.00 -1.64
CA ILE A 304 -11.60 -2.43 -1.86
C ILE A 304 -12.02 -2.82 -3.28
N THR A 305 -13.17 -2.34 -3.73
CA THR A 305 -13.69 -2.61 -5.08
C THR A 305 -12.77 -2.03 -6.15
N PHE A 306 -12.34 -0.80 -5.99
CA PHE A 306 -11.38 -0.14 -6.88
C PHE A 306 -10.09 -0.96 -7.03
N TYR A 307 -9.44 -1.32 -5.93
CA TYR A 307 -8.19 -2.09 -5.97
C TYR A 307 -8.39 -3.52 -6.54
N ALA A 308 -9.54 -4.14 -6.30
CA ALA A 308 -9.84 -5.44 -6.88
C ALA A 308 -9.94 -5.37 -8.42
N TYR A 309 -10.61 -4.35 -8.94
CA TYR A 309 -10.68 -4.13 -10.39
C TYR A 309 -9.36 -3.64 -10.98
N LEU A 310 -8.61 -2.83 -10.25
CA LEU A 310 -7.29 -2.40 -10.70
C LEU A 310 -6.28 -3.57 -10.78
N ALA A 311 -6.30 -4.47 -9.80
CA ALA A 311 -5.49 -5.69 -9.85
C ALA A 311 -5.87 -6.58 -11.06
N LYS A 312 -7.16 -6.71 -11.35
CA LYS A 312 -7.65 -7.44 -12.54
C LYS A 312 -7.25 -6.75 -13.85
N LYS A 313 -7.33 -5.41 -13.90
CA LYS A 313 -6.88 -4.64 -15.06
C LYS A 313 -5.42 -4.93 -15.38
N TYR A 314 -4.54 -4.86 -14.38
CA TYR A 314 -3.13 -5.19 -14.58
C TYR A 314 -2.92 -6.66 -14.97
N ARG A 315 -3.65 -7.60 -14.38
CA ARG A 315 -3.61 -9.00 -14.78
C ARG A 315 -3.90 -9.17 -16.28
N ASP A 316 -5.01 -8.60 -16.75
CA ASP A 316 -5.49 -8.80 -18.13
C ASP A 316 -4.62 -8.03 -19.16
N ASN A 317 -4.02 -6.88 -18.77
CA ASN A 317 -3.13 -6.14 -19.66
C ASN A 317 -1.81 -6.86 -19.92
N ASN A 318 -1.33 -7.67 -18.98
CA ASN A 318 -0.08 -8.40 -19.09
C ASN A 318 -0.17 -9.64 -20.00
N GLU A 319 -1.36 -10.04 -20.47
CA GLU A 319 -1.49 -11.05 -21.55
C GLU A 319 -0.81 -10.63 -22.85
N LYS A 320 -0.50 -9.33 -23.01
CA LYS A 320 0.15 -8.77 -24.21
C LYS A 320 1.68 -8.78 -24.17
N ILE A 321 2.31 -9.16 -23.06
CA ILE A 321 3.78 -9.09 -22.87
C ILE A 321 4.47 -10.44 -23.02
N ILE A 322 3.72 -11.54 -23.09
CA ILE A 322 4.31 -12.87 -23.35
C ILE A 322 4.31 -13.13 -24.86
N ILE A 323 5.27 -12.55 -25.55
CA ILE A 323 5.69 -12.93 -26.92
C ILE A 323 7.19 -13.22 -26.91
#